data_170198360890f9fd6322a1cf95295169
#
_entry.id   170198360890f9fd6322a1cf95295169
#
_cell.length_a   1.000
_cell.length_b   1.000
_cell.length_c   1.000
_cell.angle_alpha   90.00
_cell.angle_beta   90.00
_cell.angle_gamma   90.00
#
_symmetry.space_group_name_H-M   'P 1'
#
loop_
_entity.id
_entity.type
_entity.pdbx_description
1 polymer ?
#
loop_
_entity_poly.entity_id
_entity_poly.type
_entity_poly.pdbx_seq_one_letter_code
_entity_poly.pdbx_strand_id
1 'polypeptide(L)'
;MIAITGATGQLGHYVIKSLMKTVPASQIVAIVRNPAKAQALTAQGITVRQADYGDEAALTSALQGVEKLLLISSSEVGQRAPQHRNVINAAKTAGVKFIAYTSLLHADKSPLGLADEHIETEKMLADSGIVYTLLRNGWYTENYLASAPAALEHGVFIGAAGDGKIASATRADYAAAAARVISEAGHEGKVYELAGDSAWTLTQLAAELTKQSGKQVTYQNLSETDFAAALKSVGLPDGLADMLADSDVGASKGGLFDDSKTLSKLIGRPTTTLAESVSHLLMLINS
;
A
#
# COMPACT_ATOMS: atom_id res chain seq x y z
N MET A 1 6.35 -18.34 -13.83
CA MET A 1 5.31 -17.27 -13.83
C MET A 1 5.34 -16.48 -12.54
N ILE A 2 4.95 -15.20 -12.61
CA ILE A 2 4.85 -14.28 -11.48
C ILE A 2 3.36 -14.05 -11.19
N ALA A 3 2.89 -14.35 -9.98
CA ALA A 3 1.53 -14.08 -9.57
C ALA A 3 1.45 -12.85 -8.66
N ILE A 4 0.37 -12.10 -8.81
CA ILE A 4 0.06 -10.91 -8.01
C ILE A 4 -1.31 -11.12 -7.38
N THR A 5 -1.39 -11.15 -6.04
CA THR A 5 -2.66 -11.10 -5.34
C THR A 5 -3.16 -9.66 -5.23
N GLY A 6 -4.45 -9.47 -4.99
CA GLY A 6 -5.03 -8.13 -4.96
C GLY A 6 -4.83 -7.34 -6.26
N ALA A 7 -4.74 -8.04 -7.39
CA ALA A 7 -4.36 -7.49 -8.69
C ALA A 7 -5.31 -6.40 -9.21
N THR A 8 -6.59 -6.44 -8.86
CA THR A 8 -7.59 -5.41 -9.20
C THR A 8 -7.68 -4.28 -8.18
N GLY A 9 -6.89 -4.33 -7.10
CA GLY A 9 -6.78 -3.26 -6.14
C GLY A 9 -5.93 -2.09 -6.65
N GLN A 10 -5.95 -0.98 -5.90
CA GLN A 10 -5.23 0.24 -6.31
C GLN A 10 -3.72 0.00 -6.48
N LEU A 11 -3.06 -0.65 -5.51
CA LEU A 11 -1.63 -0.97 -5.61
C LEU A 11 -1.37 -2.02 -6.71
N GLY A 12 -2.18 -3.09 -6.75
CA GLY A 12 -2.03 -4.17 -7.73
C GLY A 12 -2.08 -3.69 -9.17
N HIS A 13 -2.96 -2.74 -9.47
CA HIS A 13 -3.04 -2.11 -10.79
C HIS A 13 -1.70 -1.47 -11.20
N TYR A 14 -1.10 -0.67 -10.31
CA TYR A 14 0.20 -0.04 -10.59
C TYR A 14 1.35 -1.05 -10.66
N VAL A 15 1.31 -2.11 -9.84
CA VAL A 15 2.31 -3.18 -9.91
C VAL A 15 2.29 -3.86 -11.28
N ILE A 16 1.12 -4.26 -11.76
CA ILE A 16 0.98 -4.89 -13.07
C ILE A 16 1.45 -3.96 -14.17
N LYS A 17 1.04 -2.68 -14.14
CA LYS A 17 1.49 -1.67 -15.08
C LYS A 17 3.02 -1.51 -15.10
N SER A 18 3.67 -1.60 -13.93
CA SER A 18 5.13 -1.55 -13.82
C SER A 18 5.78 -2.83 -14.33
N LEU A 19 5.25 -4.00 -13.99
CA LEU A 19 5.77 -5.29 -14.45
C LEU A 19 5.74 -5.43 -15.97
N MET A 20 4.68 -4.99 -16.61
CA MET A 20 4.52 -5.08 -18.07
C MET A 20 5.56 -4.30 -18.87
N LYS A 21 6.35 -3.44 -18.22
CA LYS A 21 7.47 -2.76 -18.88
C LYS A 21 8.66 -3.68 -19.16
N THR A 22 8.80 -4.76 -18.36
CA THR A 22 9.97 -5.65 -18.40
C THR A 22 9.61 -7.13 -18.45
N VAL A 23 8.38 -7.49 -18.07
CA VAL A 23 7.88 -8.87 -18.02
C VAL A 23 6.78 -9.04 -19.04
N PRO A 24 6.85 -10.04 -19.96
CA PRO A 24 5.77 -10.32 -20.88
C PRO A 24 4.45 -10.62 -20.17
N ALA A 25 3.33 -10.12 -20.68
CA ALA A 25 2.01 -10.33 -20.08
C ALA A 25 1.67 -11.81 -19.84
N SER A 26 2.10 -12.70 -20.74
CA SER A 26 1.92 -14.15 -20.63
C SER A 26 2.64 -14.79 -19.43
N GLN A 27 3.59 -14.10 -18.83
CA GLN A 27 4.32 -14.53 -17.62
C GLN A 27 3.69 -14.00 -16.32
N ILE A 28 2.65 -13.17 -16.43
CA ILE A 28 1.98 -12.55 -15.28
C ILE A 28 0.64 -13.24 -15.03
N VAL A 29 0.40 -13.59 -13.77
CA VAL A 29 -0.87 -14.14 -13.27
C VAL A 29 -1.50 -13.14 -12.31
N ALA A 30 -2.67 -12.65 -12.63
CA ALA A 30 -3.47 -11.81 -11.74
C ALA A 30 -4.44 -12.68 -10.94
N ILE A 31 -4.27 -12.73 -9.62
CA ILE A 31 -5.20 -13.44 -8.73
C ILE A 31 -6.21 -12.42 -8.22
N VAL A 32 -7.50 -12.67 -8.47
CA VAL A 32 -8.59 -11.73 -8.22
C VAL A 32 -9.79 -12.43 -7.58
N ARG A 33 -10.53 -11.72 -6.73
CA ARG A 33 -11.79 -12.23 -6.17
C ARG A 33 -12.91 -12.23 -7.20
N ASN A 34 -12.97 -11.20 -8.02
CA ASN A 34 -14.01 -11.02 -9.04
C ASN A 34 -13.38 -10.83 -10.43
N PRO A 35 -13.40 -11.87 -11.28
CA PRO A 35 -12.85 -11.81 -12.63
C PRO A 35 -13.51 -10.75 -13.55
N ALA A 36 -14.77 -10.40 -13.29
CA ALA A 36 -15.47 -9.37 -14.06
C ALA A 36 -14.79 -7.99 -13.97
N LYS A 37 -14.08 -7.72 -12.86
CA LYS A 37 -13.30 -6.49 -12.67
C LYS A 37 -11.90 -6.55 -13.32
N ALA A 38 -11.52 -7.70 -13.87
CA ALA A 38 -10.19 -7.95 -14.44
C ALA A 38 -10.20 -8.08 -15.98
N GLN A 39 -11.28 -7.72 -16.65
CA GLN A 39 -11.41 -7.83 -18.11
C GLN A 39 -10.31 -7.07 -18.87
N ALA A 40 -9.94 -5.90 -18.39
CA ALA A 40 -8.85 -5.11 -18.96
C ALA A 40 -7.50 -5.82 -18.86
N LEU A 41 -7.25 -6.60 -17.81
CA LEU A 41 -6.03 -7.39 -17.64
C LEU A 41 -6.01 -8.56 -18.63
N THR A 42 -7.13 -9.24 -18.80
CA THR A 42 -7.28 -10.31 -19.79
C THR A 42 -7.06 -9.79 -21.22
N ALA A 43 -7.61 -8.62 -21.54
CA ALA A 43 -7.43 -7.97 -22.84
C ALA A 43 -5.95 -7.61 -23.13
N GLN A 44 -5.15 -7.42 -22.09
CA GLN A 44 -3.70 -7.18 -22.18
C GLN A 44 -2.86 -8.49 -22.26
N GLY A 45 -3.51 -9.65 -22.28
CA GLY A 45 -2.84 -10.95 -22.35
C GLY A 45 -2.35 -11.50 -21.01
N ILE A 46 -2.79 -10.92 -19.88
CA ILE A 46 -2.48 -11.40 -18.54
C ILE A 46 -3.40 -12.57 -18.21
N THR A 47 -2.85 -13.62 -17.61
CA THR A 47 -3.65 -14.73 -17.09
C THR A 47 -4.39 -14.32 -15.81
N VAL A 48 -5.71 -14.33 -15.86
CA VAL A 48 -6.56 -14.04 -14.69
C VAL A 48 -7.02 -15.35 -14.04
N ARG A 49 -6.81 -15.49 -12.74
CA ARG A 49 -7.26 -16.67 -11.97
C ARG A 49 -8.07 -16.18 -10.76
N GLN A 50 -9.18 -16.85 -10.50
CA GLN A 50 -10.06 -16.48 -9.39
C GLN A 50 -9.65 -17.19 -8.10
N ALA A 51 -9.43 -16.43 -7.04
CA ALA A 51 -9.34 -16.93 -5.67
C ALA A 51 -9.60 -15.79 -4.67
N ASP A 52 -10.24 -16.12 -3.57
CA ASP A 52 -10.38 -15.25 -2.39
C ASP A 52 -9.35 -15.63 -1.33
N TYR A 53 -8.87 -14.68 -0.54
CA TYR A 53 -7.94 -14.94 0.56
C TYR A 53 -8.53 -15.83 1.65
N GLY A 54 -9.86 -15.94 1.74
CA GLY A 54 -10.56 -16.84 2.63
C GLY A 54 -10.62 -18.30 2.16
N ASP A 55 -10.24 -18.59 0.90
CA ASP A 55 -10.33 -19.92 0.29
C ASP A 55 -8.95 -20.48 -0.07
N GLU A 56 -8.34 -21.24 0.86
CA GLU A 56 -7.02 -21.82 0.68
C GLU A 56 -6.97 -22.81 -0.51
N ALA A 57 -8.06 -23.57 -0.75
CA ALA A 57 -8.10 -24.53 -1.85
C ALA A 57 -8.12 -23.81 -3.21
N ALA A 58 -8.93 -22.76 -3.36
CA ALA A 58 -8.94 -21.93 -4.56
C ALA A 58 -7.59 -21.24 -4.79
N LEU A 59 -6.96 -20.73 -3.73
CA LEU A 59 -5.62 -20.14 -3.78
C LEU A 59 -4.57 -21.16 -4.24
N THR A 60 -4.61 -22.39 -3.70
CA THR A 60 -3.69 -23.45 -4.11
C THR A 60 -3.82 -23.77 -5.59
N SER A 61 -5.05 -23.85 -6.09
CA SER A 61 -5.32 -24.08 -7.52
C SER A 61 -4.84 -22.89 -8.36
N ALA A 62 -5.11 -21.66 -7.91
CA ALA A 62 -4.71 -20.44 -8.62
C ALA A 62 -3.18 -20.25 -8.69
N LEU A 63 -2.43 -20.81 -7.73
CA LEU A 63 -0.98 -20.72 -7.66
C LEU A 63 -0.23 -21.84 -8.39
N GLN A 64 -0.93 -22.79 -9.04
CA GLN A 64 -0.26 -23.86 -9.79
C GLN A 64 0.63 -23.29 -10.92
N GLY A 65 1.88 -23.75 -10.98
CA GLY A 65 2.89 -23.31 -11.95
C GLY A 65 3.45 -21.89 -11.70
N VAL A 66 3.13 -21.27 -10.55
CA VAL A 66 3.68 -19.99 -10.14
C VAL A 66 5.01 -20.21 -9.42
N GLU A 67 6.05 -19.50 -9.83
CA GLU A 67 7.37 -19.54 -9.18
C GLU A 67 7.54 -18.42 -8.15
N LYS A 68 7.04 -17.22 -8.47
CA LYS A 68 7.17 -16.02 -7.63
C LYS A 68 5.79 -15.43 -7.37
N LEU A 69 5.54 -15.06 -6.13
CA LEU A 69 4.29 -14.48 -5.68
C LEU A 69 4.53 -13.12 -5.03
N LEU A 70 3.83 -12.08 -5.49
CA LEU A 70 3.66 -10.86 -4.74
C LEU A 70 2.37 -10.97 -3.92
N LEU A 71 2.52 -11.10 -2.61
CA LEU A 71 1.42 -11.04 -1.65
C LEU A 71 1.18 -9.58 -1.27
N ILE A 72 0.19 -8.97 -1.92
CA ILE A 72 -0.31 -7.65 -1.49
C ILE A 72 -1.21 -7.85 -0.29
N SER A 73 -0.92 -7.14 0.81
CA SER A 73 -1.66 -7.26 2.06
C SER A 73 -3.15 -6.97 1.87
N SER A 74 -3.98 -7.77 2.54
CA SER A 74 -5.44 -7.59 2.56
C SER A 74 -5.81 -6.22 3.14
N SER A 75 -6.89 -5.62 2.61
CA SER A 75 -7.47 -4.39 3.16
C SER A 75 -8.45 -4.64 4.32
N GLU A 76 -8.73 -5.91 4.62
CA GLU A 76 -9.68 -6.30 5.66
C GLU A 76 -8.97 -6.37 7.02
N VAL A 77 -8.83 -5.22 7.68
CA VAL A 77 -8.23 -5.12 9.02
C VAL A 77 -8.97 -6.03 10.00
N GLY A 78 -8.23 -6.77 10.82
CA GLY A 78 -8.76 -7.80 11.72
C GLY A 78 -8.95 -9.19 11.07
N GLN A 79 -8.86 -9.29 9.74
CA GLN A 79 -8.92 -10.55 8.98
C GLN A 79 -7.61 -10.88 8.25
N ARG A 80 -6.65 -9.97 8.27
CA ARG A 80 -5.39 -10.14 7.52
C ARG A 80 -4.63 -11.39 7.92
N ALA A 81 -4.45 -11.64 9.20
CA ALA A 81 -3.65 -12.76 9.67
C ALA A 81 -4.18 -14.12 9.16
N PRO A 82 -5.47 -14.49 9.35
CA PRO A 82 -6.00 -15.73 8.78
C PRO A 82 -5.97 -15.74 7.24
N GLN A 83 -6.26 -14.63 6.59
CA GLN A 83 -6.24 -14.53 5.13
C GLN A 83 -4.82 -14.72 4.58
N HIS A 84 -3.82 -14.06 5.14
CA HIS A 84 -2.43 -14.22 4.72
C HIS A 84 -1.89 -15.62 5.01
N ARG A 85 -2.33 -16.25 6.11
CA ARG A 85 -2.01 -17.65 6.41
C ARG A 85 -2.46 -18.59 5.30
N ASN A 86 -3.70 -18.42 4.80
CA ASN A 86 -4.23 -19.20 3.69
C ASN A 86 -3.38 -19.03 2.42
N VAL A 87 -2.98 -17.79 2.10
CA VAL A 87 -2.13 -17.52 0.93
C VAL A 87 -0.76 -18.17 1.06
N ILE A 88 -0.13 -18.08 2.23
CA ILE A 88 1.21 -18.66 2.49
C ILE A 88 1.15 -20.19 2.44
N ASN A 89 0.13 -20.81 3.05
CA ASN A 89 -0.07 -22.25 2.98
C ASN A 89 -0.31 -22.73 1.55
N ALA A 90 -1.18 -22.04 0.81
CA ALA A 90 -1.47 -22.34 -0.58
C ALA A 90 -0.20 -22.20 -1.45
N ALA A 91 0.60 -21.16 -1.23
CA ALA A 91 1.87 -20.95 -1.93
C ALA A 91 2.86 -22.10 -1.66
N LYS A 92 2.95 -22.55 -0.40
CA LYS A 92 3.78 -23.69 -0.02
C LYS A 92 3.32 -24.98 -0.71
N THR A 93 2.01 -25.25 -0.69
CA THR A 93 1.40 -26.45 -1.32
C THR A 93 1.59 -26.43 -2.84
N ALA A 94 1.44 -25.27 -3.49
CA ALA A 94 1.63 -25.11 -4.92
C ALA A 94 3.11 -25.10 -5.36
N GLY A 95 4.05 -25.07 -4.42
CA GLY A 95 5.48 -25.10 -4.71
C GLY A 95 6.08 -23.76 -5.16
N VAL A 96 5.48 -22.63 -4.78
CA VAL A 96 6.03 -21.28 -4.98
C VAL A 96 7.41 -21.20 -4.33
N LYS A 97 8.38 -20.59 -5.02
CA LYS A 97 9.78 -20.53 -4.59
C LYS A 97 10.15 -19.23 -3.89
N PHE A 98 9.44 -18.15 -4.21
CA PHE A 98 9.74 -16.83 -3.67
C PHE A 98 8.45 -16.04 -3.43
N ILE A 99 8.37 -15.38 -2.26
CA ILE A 99 7.27 -14.47 -1.91
C ILE A 99 7.84 -13.09 -1.59
N ALA A 100 7.39 -12.04 -2.28
CA ALA A 100 7.52 -10.68 -1.83
C ALA A 100 6.21 -10.26 -1.14
N TYR A 101 6.30 -9.65 0.03
CA TYR A 101 5.15 -9.28 0.85
C TYR A 101 5.11 -7.79 1.13
N THR A 102 3.97 -7.14 0.90
CA THR A 102 3.77 -5.73 1.26
C THR A 102 3.42 -5.60 2.74
N SER A 103 4.44 -5.37 3.55
CA SER A 103 4.35 -5.15 4.99
C SER A 103 4.24 -3.66 5.33
N LEU A 104 4.47 -3.29 6.57
CA LEU A 104 4.40 -1.94 7.09
C LEU A 104 5.79 -1.42 7.49
N LEU A 105 6.05 -0.15 7.19
CA LEU A 105 7.26 0.58 7.59
C LEU A 105 7.55 0.38 9.08
N HIS A 106 8.78 -0.05 9.38
CA HIS A 106 9.25 -0.30 10.75
C HIS A 106 8.30 -1.20 11.58
N ALA A 107 7.67 -2.20 10.96
CA ALA A 107 6.64 -3.03 11.58
C ALA A 107 7.01 -3.55 12.98
N ASP A 108 8.28 -3.91 13.18
CA ASP A 108 8.84 -4.45 14.44
C ASP A 108 8.88 -3.44 15.61
N LYS A 109 8.71 -2.15 15.33
CA LYS A 109 8.74 -1.06 16.33
C LYS A 109 7.72 0.05 16.05
N SER A 110 6.82 -0.17 15.12
CA SER A 110 5.81 0.81 14.72
C SER A 110 4.82 1.07 15.86
N PRO A 111 4.47 2.34 16.14
CA PRO A 111 3.41 2.68 17.08
C PRO A 111 1.99 2.56 16.50
N LEU A 112 1.85 2.17 15.23
CA LEU A 112 0.55 1.99 14.58
C LEU A 112 -0.06 0.62 14.94
N GLY A 113 -1.33 0.59 15.28
CA GLY A 113 -2.06 -0.66 15.56
C GLY A 113 -2.09 -1.64 14.37
N LEU A 114 -1.94 -1.14 13.15
CA LEU A 114 -1.78 -1.97 11.95
C LEU A 114 -0.55 -2.89 11.95
N ALA A 115 0.46 -2.58 12.76
CA ALA A 115 1.71 -3.34 12.78
C ALA A 115 1.53 -4.79 13.22
N ASP A 116 0.62 -5.06 14.14
CA ASP A 116 0.45 -6.39 14.74
C ASP A 116 0.16 -7.48 13.69
N GLU A 117 -0.79 -7.24 12.79
CA GLU A 117 -1.14 -8.19 11.73
C GLU A 117 -0.01 -8.34 10.69
N HIS A 118 0.77 -7.27 10.46
CA HIS A 118 1.93 -7.34 9.58
C HIS A 118 3.07 -8.15 10.21
N ILE A 119 3.36 -7.95 11.49
CA ILE A 119 4.36 -8.75 12.24
C ILE A 119 3.96 -10.23 12.26
N GLU A 120 2.68 -10.54 12.51
CA GLU A 120 2.20 -11.90 12.48
C GLU A 120 2.42 -12.54 11.10
N THR A 121 2.15 -11.80 10.01
CA THR A 121 2.39 -12.29 8.65
C THR A 121 3.88 -12.45 8.34
N GLU A 122 4.74 -11.51 8.78
CA GLU A 122 6.20 -11.65 8.63
C GLU A 122 6.72 -12.91 9.33
N LYS A 123 6.18 -13.22 10.52
CA LYS A 123 6.50 -14.45 11.22
C LYS A 123 6.03 -15.70 10.47
N MET A 124 4.81 -15.70 9.93
CA MET A 124 4.33 -16.81 9.11
C MET A 124 5.22 -17.07 7.89
N LEU A 125 5.72 -16.01 7.24
CA LEU A 125 6.66 -16.12 6.13
C LEU A 125 7.98 -16.73 6.58
N ALA A 126 8.53 -16.28 7.72
CA ALA A 126 9.76 -16.84 8.29
C ALA A 126 9.63 -18.35 8.60
N ASP A 127 8.48 -18.77 9.11
CA ASP A 127 8.19 -20.15 9.47
C ASP A 127 7.80 -21.02 8.25
N SER A 128 7.50 -20.42 7.10
CA SER A 128 6.98 -21.13 5.92
C SER A 128 8.00 -22.02 5.22
N GLY A 129 9.27 -21.70 5.33
CA GLY A 129 10.35 -22.32 4.56
C GLY A 129 10.47 -21.84 3.11
N ILE A 130 9.61 -20.91 2.66
CA ILE A 130 9.71 -20.26 1.36
C ILE A 130 10.67 -19.08 1.46
N VAL A 131 11.52 -18.88 0.46
CA VAL A 131 12.35 -17.67 0.39
C VAL A 131 11.46 -16.44 0.23
N TYR A 132 11.70 -15.39 1.02
CA TYR A 132 10.84 -14.22 1.00
C TYR A 132 11.62 -12.91 1.11
N THR A 133 10.93 -11.83 0.79
CA THR A 133 11.37 -10.45 0.95
C THR A 133 10.25 -9.61 1.52
N LEU A 134 10.58 -8.76 2.47
CA LEU A 134 9.63 -7.84 3.09
C LEU A 134 9.73 -6.46 2.45
N LEU A 135 8.64 -5.98 1.89
CA LEU A 135 8.47 -4.62 1.41
C LEU A 135 7.68 -3.85 2.48
N ARG A 136 8.38 -3.30 3.46
CA ARG A 136 7.79 -2.53 4.54
C ARG A 136 7.44 -1.13 4.04
N ASN A 137 6.27 -1.03 3.40
CA ASN A 137 5.77 0.20 2.83
C ASN A 137 5.35 1.17 3.93
N GLY A 138 5.74 2.43 3.78
CA GLY A 138 5.19 3.54 4.54
C GLY A 138 3.77 3.88 4.08
N TRP A 139 3.35 5.12 4.35
CA TRP A 139 1.98 5.54 4.04
C TRP A 139 1.83 5.98 2.58
N TYR A 140 0.66 5.75 2.01
CA TYR A 140 0.34 6.21 0.66
C TYR A 140 -0.06 7.69 0.68
N THR A 141 0.55 8.51 -0.15
CA THR A 141 0.20 9.93 -0.29
C THR A 141 -1.28 10.11 -0.64
N GLU A 142 -1.81 9.22 -1.46
CA GLU A 142 -3.22 9.23 -1.88
C GLU A 142 -4.20 9.06 -0.72
N ASN A 143 -3.80 8.44 0.41
CA ASN A 143 -4.68 8.32 1.58
C ASN A 143 -4.99 9.68 2.20
N TYR A 144 -4.01 10.57 2.29
CA TYR A 144 -4.22 11.95 2.75
C TYR A 144 -4.92 12.79 1.69
N LEU A 145 -4.54 12.64 0.42
CA LEU A 145 -5.13 13.39 -0.67
C LEU A 145 -6.62 13.07 -0.91
N ALA A 146 -7.11 11.93 -0.45
CA ALA A 146 -8.54 11.59 -0.50
C ALA A 146 -9.41 12.60 0.25
N SER A 147 -8.90 13.26 1.29
CA SER A 147 -9.59 14.30 2.07
C SER A 147 -9.42 15.71 1.49
N ALA A 148 -8.55 15.89 0.50
CA ALA A 148 -8.26 17.22 -0.05
C ALA A 148 -9.46 17.91 -0.72
N PRO A 149 -10.37 17.23 -1.46
CA PRO A 149 -11.57 17.88 -2.00
C PRO A 149 -12.44 18.54 -0.93
N ALA A 150 -12.70 17.84 0.17
CA ALA A 150 -13.46 18.38 1.29
C ALA A 150 -12.70 19.54 1.98
N ALA A 151 -11.37 19.41 2.12
CA ALA A 151 -10.57 20.49 2.67
C ALA A 151 -10.58 21.76 1.81
N LEU A 152 -10.59 21.61 0.49
CA LEU A 152 -10.71 22.74 -0.47
C LEU A 152 -12.11 23.37 -0.47
N GLU A 153 -13.15 22.61 -0.14
CA GLU A 153 -14.51 23.11 -0.01
C GLU A 153 -14.73 23.85 1.30
N HIS A 154 -14.22 23.31 2.41
CA HIS A 154 -14.49 23.83 3.75
C HIS A 154 -13.37 24.72 4.31
N GLY A 155 -12.22 24.83 3.63
CA GLY A 155 -11.08 25.62 4.09
C GLY A 155 -10.29 25.00 5.24
N VAL A 156 -10.57 23.74 5.62
CA VAL A 156 -9.94 23.05 6.76
C VAL A 156 -9.57 21.63 6.39
N PHE A 157 -8.31 21.26 6.64
CA PHE A 157 -7.83 19.89 6.60
C PHE A 157 -7.74 19.35 8.04
N ILE A 158 -8.54 18.35 8.37
CA ILE A 158 -8.56 17.76 9.72
C ILE A 158 -7.67 16.51 9.78
N GLY A 159 -7.10 16.23 10.95
CA GLY A 159 -6.29 15.05 11.24
C GLY A 159 -5.89 14.99 12.70
N ALA A 160 -5.14 13.97 13.07
CA ALA A 160 -4.66 13.76 14.45
C ALA A 160 -3.14 13.54 14.54
N ALA A 161 -2.39 13.94 13.50
CA ALA A 161 -0.95 13.69 13.43
C ALA A 161 -0.09 14.79 14.07
N GLY A 162 -0.69 15.86 14.62
CA GLY A 162 0.06 16.98 15.20
C GLY A 162 1.11 17.52 14.21
N ASP A 163 2.34 17.64 14.67
CA ASP A 163 3.51 18.05 13.88
C ASP A 163 4.33 16.83 13.39
N GLY A 164 3.74 15.64 13.39
CA GLY A 164 4.39 14.40 12.94
C GLY A 164 4.86 14.50 11.51
N LYS A 165 6.07 14.03 11.26
CA LYS A 165 6.66 13.97 9.93
C LYS A 165 6.22 12.70 9.22
N ILE A 166 5.67 12.85 8.02
CA ILE A 166 5.13 11.78 7.20
C ILE A 166 5.98 11.70 5.94
N ALA A 167 6.75 10.62 5.81
CA ALA A 167 7.53 10.30 4.62
C ALA A 167 6.73 9.40 3.67
N SER A 168 5.55 9.86 3.24
CA SER A 168 4.70 9.11 2.32
C SER A 168 5.28 9.05 0.91
N ALA A 169 4.88 8.05 0.15
CA ALA A 169 5.11 7.95 -1.27
C ALA A 169 3.82 7.56 -2.00
N THR A 170 3.79 7.75 -3.31
CA THR A 170 2.63 7.33 -4.11
C THR A 170 2.56 5.83 -4.26
N ARG A 171 1.35 5.29 -4.47
CA ARG A 171 1.19 3.87 -4.82
C ARG A 171 2.00 3.48 -6.05
N ALA A 172 2.17 4.40 -7.00
CA ALA A 172 3.00 4.17 -8.19
C ALA A 172 4.47 3.95 -7.84
N ASP A 173 5.01 4.68 -6.85
CA ASP A 173 6.40 4.51 -6.41
C ASP A 173 6.60 3.19 -5.67
N TYR A 174 5.71 2.82 -4.73
CA TYR A 174 5.75 1.52 -4.07
C TYR A 174 5.55 0.36 -5.05
N ALA A 175 4.66 0.53 -6.03
CA ALA A 175 4.44 -0.47 -7.07
C ALA A 175 5.66 -0.69 -7.95
N ALA A 176 6.40 0.37 -8.28
CA ALA A 176 7.66 0.25 -9.03
C ALA A 176 8.70 -0.56 -8.25
N ALA A 177 8.80 -0.35 -6.93
CA ALA A 177 9.67 -1.14 -6.07
C ALA A 177 9.23 -2.61 -6.01
N ALA A 178 7.95 -2.87 -5.79
CA ALA A 178 7.41 -4.23 -5.76
C ALA A 178 7.62 -4.97 -7.09
N ALA A 179 7.38 -4.30 -8.22
CA ALA A 179 7.61 -4.86 -9.54
C ALA A 179 9.08 -5.23 -9.77
N ARG A 180 10.00 -4.38 -9.34
CA ARG A 180 11.43 -4.63 -9.43
C ARG A 180 11.85 -5.83 -8.59
N VAL A 181 11.45 -5.86 -7.32
CA VAL A 181 11.79 -6.93 -6.38
C VAL A 181 11.27 -8.29 -6.84
N ILE A 182 10.05 -8.35 -7.39
CA ILE A 182 9.49 -9.63 -7.81
C ILE A 182 10.04 -10.12 -9.16
N SER A 183 10.49 -9.22 -10.03
CA SER A 183 10.99 -9.58 -11.37
C SER A 183 12.49 -9.77 -11.46
N GLU A 184 13.28 -9.04 -10.69
CA GLU A 184 14.74 -9.10 -10.70
C GLU A 184 15.28 -10.11 -9.66
N ALA A 185 16.53 -10.54 -9.81
CA ALA A 185 17.26 -11.37 -8.84
C ALA A 185 18.01 -10.50 -7.83
N GLY A 186 18.44 -11.12 -6.71
CA GLY A 186 19.28 -10.45 -5.70
C GLY A 186 18.48 -9.72 -4.62
N HIS A 187 17.18 -9.93 -4.58
CA HIS A 187 16.30 -9.36 -3.57
C HIS A 187 15.91 -10.35 -2.47
N GLU A 188 16.26 -11.62 -2.62
CA GLU A 188 15.91 -12.72 -1.73
C GLU A 188 16.43 -12.48 -0.31
N GLY A 189 15.59 -12.71 0.69
CA GLY A 189 15.94 -12.56 2.11
C GLY A 189 16.14 -11.11 2.58
N LYS A 190 15.70 -10.13 1.80
CA LYS A 190 15.84 -8.71 2.14
C LYS A 190 14.64 -8.19 2.92
N VAL A 191 14.88 -7.17 3.74
CA VAL A 191 13.87 -6.32 4.34
C VAL A 191 14.12 -4.90 3.83
N TYR A 192 13.14 -4.32 3.17
CA TYR A 192 13.21 -2.97 2.63
C TYR A 192 12.26 -2.06 3.40
N GLU A 193 12.82 -1.09 4.13
CA GLU A 193 12.06 0.01 4.70
C GLU A 193 11.83 1.06 3.61
N LEU A 194 10.58 1.21 3.17
CA LEU A 194 10.22 1.99 1.99
C LEU A 194 9.38 3.21 2.37
N ALA A 195 9.91 4.39 2.07
CA ALA A 195 9.26 5.67 2.33
C ALA A 195 9.65 6.72 1.27
N GLY A 196 8.92 7.81 1.22
CA GLY A 196 9.22 8.93 0.33
C GLY A 196 10.52 9.65 0.71
N ASP A 197 11.17 10.25 -0.27
CA ASP A 197 12.45 10.96 -0.08
C ASP A 197 12.32 12.22 0.78
N SER A 198 11.12 12.80 0.83
CA SER A 198 10.82 14.03 1.57
C SER A 198 9.69 13.77 2.54
N ALA A 199 9.92 14.08 3.82
CA ALA A 199 8.86 14.05 4.82
C ALA A 199 8.19 15.43 4.90
N TRP A 200 6.91 15.43 5.23
CA TRP A 200 6.08 16.62 5.38
C TRP A 200 5.09 16.46 6.55
N THR A 201 4.55 17.56 7.03
CA THR A 201 3.51 17.58 8.07
C THR A 201 2.15 17.90 7.46
N LEU A 202 1.07 17.63 8.19
CA LEU A 202 -0.28 17.99 7.71
C LEU A 202 -0.46 19.51 7.55
N THR A 203 0.26 20.31 8.33
CA THR A 203 0.35 21.77 8.13
C THR A 203 0.96 22.12 6.76
N GLN A 204 2.03 21.42 6.37
CA GLN A 204 2.67 21.62 5.06
C GLN A 204 1.78 21.13 3.91
N LEU A 205 1.02 20.05 4.09
CA LEU A 205 0.01 19.61 3.11
C LEU A 205 -1.06 20.68 2.90
N ALA A 206 -1.62 21.23 3.99
CA ALA A 206 -2.61 22.31 3.91
C ALA A 206 -2.05 23.57 3.21
N ALA A 207 -0.80 23.92 3.51
CA ALA A 207 -0.11 25.04 2.85
C ALA A 207 0.10 24.77 1.34
N GLU A 208 0.45 23.55 0.94
CA GLU A 208 0.64 23.21 -0.48
C GLU A 208 -0.71 23.20 -1.23
N LEU A 209 -1.79 22.71 -0.60
CA LEU A 209 -3.15 22.82 -1.14
C LEU A 209 -3.55 24.28 -1.36
N THR A 210 -3.30 25.16 -0.38
CA THR A 210 -3.56 26.61 -0.48
C THR A 210 -2.78 27.23 -1.65
N LYS A 211 -1.50 26.96 -1.71
CA LYS A 211 -0.58 27.52 -2.72
C LYS A 211 -1.01 27.17 -4.13
N GLN A 212 -1.36 25.92 -4.39
CA GLN A 212 -1.66 25.45 -5.74
C GLN A 212 -3.11 25.70 -6.17
N SER A 213 -4.06 25.67 -5.23
CA SER A 213 -5.49 25.89 -5.55
C SER A 213 -5.92 27.36 -5.49
N GLY A 214 -5.16 28.20 -4.80
CA GLY A 214 -5.57 29.58 -4.48
C GLY A 214 -6.67 29.69 -3.42
N LYS A 215 -7.16 28.55 -2.87
CA LYS A 215 -8.15 28.51 -1.80
C LYS A 215 -7.46 28.35 -0.46
N GLN A 216 -7.82 29.16 0.53
CA GLN A 216 -7.27 29.05 1.87
C GLN A 216 -7.63 27.72 2.51
N VAL A 217 -6.64 26.93 2.91
CA VAL A 217 -6.80 25.69 3.68
C VAL A 217 -5.87 25.74 4.89
N THR A 218 -6.40 25.47 6.07
CA THR A 218 -5.63 25.39 7.31
C THR A 218 -5.72 23.98 7.89
N TYR A 219 -4.63 23.52 8.51
CA TYR A 219 -4.67 22.26 9.26
C TYR A 219 -5.27 22.47 10.63
N GLN A 220 -6.22 21.62 11.01
CA GLN A 220 -6.78 21.53 12.35
C GLN A 220 -6.45 20.17 12.95
N ASN A 221 -5.60 20.18 13.99
CA ASN A 221 -5.30 18.98 14.76
C ASN A 221 -6.44 18.67 15.72
N LEU A 222 -6.93 17.44 15.66
CA LEU A 222 -7.97 16.91 16.53
C LEU A 222 -7.38 15.86 17.48
N SER A 223 -8.13 15.52 18.52
CA SER A 223 -7.85 14.29 19.28
C SER A 223 -8.16 13.06 18.40
N GLU A 224 -7.59 11.90 18.75
CA GLU A 224 -7.88 10.64 18.06
C GLU A 224 -9.39 10.36 18.02
N THR A 225 -10.06 10.52 19.16
CA THR A 225 -11.52 10.29 19.27
C THR A 225 -12.32 11.25 18.39
N ASP A 226 -11.97 12.54 18.38
CA ASP A 226 -12.70 13.54 17.59
C ASP A 226 -12.45 13.34 16.09
N PHE A 227 -11.23 12.95 15.70
CA PHE A 227 -10.92 12.67 14.31
C PHE A 227 -11.66 11.41 13.81
N ALA A 228 -11.67 10.33 14.60
CA ALA A 228 -12.46 9.14 14.28
C ALA A 228 -13.95 9.48 14.16
N ALA A 229 -14.51 10.26 15.08
CA ALA A 229 -15.91 10.70 15.04
C ALA A 229 -16.22 11.54 13.80
N ALA A 230 -15.32 12.46 13.42
CA ALA A 230 -15.45 13.25 12.20
C ALA A 230 -15.48 12.36 10.94
N LEU A 231 -14.59 11.38 10.84
CA LEU A 231 -14.55 10.43 9.72
C LEU A 231 -15.84 9.59 9.64
N LYS A 232 -16.35 9.12 10.78
CA LYS A 232 -17.62 8.38 10.85
C LYS A 232 -18.81 9.25 10.40
N SER A 233 -18.80 10.53 10.77
CA SER A 233 -19.88 11.47 10.43
C SER A 233 -20.01 11.72 8.93
N VAL A 234 -18.93 11.56 8.17
CA VAL A 234 -18.92 11.66 6.71
C VAL A 234 -19.10 10.30 6.00
N GLY A 235 -19.45 9.26 6.76
CA GLY A 235 -19.87 7.97 6.22
C GLY A 235 -18.78 6.91 6.10
N LEU A 236 -17.60 7.12 6.69
CA LEU A 236 -16.61 6.05 6.74
C LEU A 236 -17.05 4.94 7.71
N PRO A 237 -16.84 3.65 7.36
CA PRO A 237 -17.06 2.55 8.31
C PRO A 237 -16.26 2.73 9.60
N ASP A 238 -16.86 2.36 10.74
CA ASP A 238 -16.27 2.57 12.06
C ASP A 238 -14.83 2.07 12.16
N GLY A 239 -14.58 0.81 11.78
CA GLY A 239 -13.24 0.22 11.84
C GLY A 239 -12.20 0.94 10.97
N LEU A 240 -12.61 1.47 9.82
CA LEU A 240 -11.73 2.25 8.94
C LEU A 240 -11.43 3.63 9.55
N ALA A 241 -12.45 4.30 10.11
CA ALA A 241 -12.27 5.59 10.76
C ALA A 241 -11.35 5.49 11.98
N ASP A 242 -11.54 4.48 12.83
CA ASP A 242 -10.72 4.23 14.01
C ASP A 242 -9.26 3.91 13.59
N MET A 243 -9.06 3.08 12.56
CA MET A 243 -7.73 2.75 12.06
C MET A 243 -7.01 3.97 11.49
N LEU A 244 -7.69 4.84 10.75
CA LEU A 244 -7.09 6.08 10.22
C LEU A 244 -6.70 7.04 11.34
N ALA A 245 -7.53 7.17 12.38
CA ALA A 245 -7.23 8.02 13.53
C ALA A 245 -6.03 7.49 14.34
N ASP A 246 -5.98 6.18 14.61
CA ASP A 246 -4.82 5.51 15.23
C ASP A 246 -3.54 5.74 14.41
N SER A 247 -3.64 5.62 13.09
CA SER A 247 -2.50 5.81 12.19
C SER A 247 -1.96 7.24 12.21
N ASP A 248 -2.83 8.24 12.31
CA ASP A 248 -2.42 9.64 12.46
C ASP A 248 -1.72 9.87 13.81
N VAL A 249 -2.25 9.30 14.91
CA VAL A 249 -1.58 9.32 16.21
C VAL A 249 -0.23 8.61 16.15
N GLY A 250 -0.16 7.48 15.44
CA GLY A 250 1.11 6.81 15.14
C GLY A 250 2.09 7.70 14.39
N ALA A 251 1.62 8.47 13.41
CA ALA A 251 2.43 9.45 12.69
C ALA A 251 2.96 10.55 13.61
N SER A 252 2.16 11.04 14.56
CA SER A 252 2.61 12.03 15.56
C SER A 252 3.78 11.53 16.41
N LYS A 253 3.89 10.21 16.56
CA LYS A 253 4.97 9.52 17.29
C LYS A 253 6.14 9.09 16.39
N GLY A 254 6.17 9.54 15.14
CA GLY A 254 7.23 9.24 14.19
C GLY A 254 7.08 7.90 13.43
N GLY A 255 5.95 7.21 13.57
CA GLY A 255 5.72 5.89 12.96
C GLY A 255 5.67 5.89 11.43
N LEU A 256 5.51 7.05 10.80
CA LEU A 256 5.49 7.21 9.35
C LEU A 256 6.70 7.99 8.81
N PHE A 257 7.78 8.10 9.60
CA PHE A 257 9.01 8.77 9.19
C PHE A 257 10.12 7.77 8.90
N ASP A 258 10.79 7.94 7.78
CA ASP A 258 12.05 7.30 7.41
C ASP A 258 12.79 8.19 6.42
N ASP A 259 14.10 8.32 6.57
CA ASP A 259 14.97 9.13 5.73
C ASP A 259 16.08 8.32 5.02
N SER A 260 15.94 7.00 5.01
CA SER A 260 16.91 6.09 4.40
C SER A 260 17.05 6.23 2.89
N LYS A 261 16.02 6.76 2.22
CA LYS A 261 15.90 6.86 0.76
C LYS A 261 16.01 5.50 0.06
N THR A 262 15.63 4.44 0.76
CA THR A 262 15.68 3.08 0.20
C THR A 262 14.76 2.94 -1.00
N LEU A 263 13.57 3.55 -0.96
CA LEU A 263 12.61 3.48 -2.05
C LEU A 263 13.16 4.09 -3.34
N SER A 264 13.68 5.32 -3.30
CA SER A 264 14.25 5.99 -4.49
C SER A 264 15.47 5.26 -5.04
N LYS A 265 16.33 4.75 -4.16
CA LYS A 265 17.47 3.90 -4.57
C LYS A 265 16.99 2.62 -5.27
N LEU A 266 15.96 1.97 -4.75
CA LEU A 266 15.41 0.75 -5.30
C LEU A 266 14.74 0.97 -6.65
N ILE A 267 14.00 2.06 -6.83
CA ILE A 267 13.32 2.36 -8.11
C ILE A 267 14.19 3.12 -9.11
N GLY A 268 15.39 3.57 -8.70
CA GLY A 268 16.35 4.25 -9.57
C GLY A 268 15.99 5.67 -9.98
N ARG A 269 15.09 6.32 -9.23
CA ARG A 269 14.68 7.72 -9.40
C ARG A 269 14.18 8.31 -8.09
N PRO A 270 14.11 9.64 -7.94
CA PRO A 270 13.43 10.28 -6.82
C PRO A 270 11.96 9.79 -6.70
N THR A 271 11.45 9.75 -5.48
CA THR A 271 10.02 9.51 -5.26
C THR A 271 9.20 10.73 -5.63
N THR A 272 7.95 10.52 -6.02
CA THR A 272 7.02 11.60 -6.35
C THR A 272 6.83 12.51 -5.14
N THR A 273 7.01 13.80 -5.31
CA THR A 273 6.90 14.80 -4.24
C THR A 273 5.45 15.08 -3.85
N LEU A 274 5.26 15.67 -2.67
CA LEU A 274 3.94 16.17 -2.25
C LEU A 274 3.39 17.20 -3.25
N ALA A 275 4.23 18.11 -3.72
CA ALA A 275 3.81 19.14 -4.69
C ALA A 275 3.32 18.55 -6.01
N GLU A 276 4.02 17.55 -6.56
CA GLU A 276 3.60 16.84 -7.77
C GLU A 276 2.28 16.09 -7.55
N SER A 277 2.12 15.46 -6.38
CA SER A 277 0.90 14.70 -6.02
C SER A 277 -0.32 15.63 -5.88
N VAL A 278 -0.14 16.80 -5.25
CA VAL A 278 -1.19 17.83 -5.14
C VAL A 278 -1.53 18.39 -6.52
N SER A 279 -0.52 18.71 -7.36
CA SER A 279 -0.75 19.17 -8.72
C SER A 279 -1.58 18.18 -9.55
N HIS A 280 -1.23 16.90 -9.48
CA HIS A 280 -1.97 15.85 -10.19
C HIS A 280 -3.43 15.74 -9.70
N LEU A 281 -3.65 15.78 -8.38
CA LEU A 281 -4.99 15.77 -7.82
C LEU A 281 -5.83 16.95 -8.32
N LEU A 282 -5.27 18.16 -8.28
CA LEU A 282 -5.99 19.38 -8.72
C LEU A 282 -6.34 19.34 -10.20
N MET A 283 -5.50 18.75 -11.05
CA MET A 283 -5.84 18.51 -12.46
C MET A 283 -7.05 17.56 -12.59
N LEU A 284 -7.11 16.51 -11.79
CA LEU A 284 -8.23 15.55 -11.83
C LEU A 284 -9.54 16.13 -11.31
N ILE A 285 -9.51 17.05 -10.34
CA ILE A 285 -10.70 17.70 -9.79
C ILE A 285 -11.29 18.74 -10.78
N ASN A 286 -10.43 19.37 -11.58
CA ASN A 286 -10.81 20.44 -12.51
C ASN A 286 -11.12 19.92 -13.93
N SER A 287 -10.95 18.64 -14.21
CA SER A 287 -11.28 17.98 -15.49
C SER A 287 -12.70 17.43 -15.50
#